data_b7541893046512d57567f10c41ea354c
#
_entry.id   b7541893046512d57567f10c41ea354c
#
_cell.length_a   1.000
_cell.length_b   1.000
_cell.length_c   1.000
_cell.angle_alpha   90.00
_cell.angle_beta   90.00
_cell.angle_gamma   90.00
#
_symmetry.space_group_name_H-M   'P 1'
#
loop_
_entity.id
_entity.type
_entity.pdbx_description
1 polymer ?
#
loop_
_entity_poly.entity_id
_entity_poly.type
_entity_poly.pdbx_seq_one_letter_code
_entity_poly.pdbx_strand_id
1 'polypeptide(L)'
;AEFRLLAEKLRPATRYLYLHLMGEPLLHPELPELLAIAGELNFLVNITTNGTLLPQVGETLLAAPAVRKVSISLHSLEANDSRVFSAYLGSCISFAKRAAAAGKLTGLRLWNLDGSLPGQNDLNAPMLEELHRAFPGEWPPVREGHKIAERTYLEFGERFEWPDLSAGEREGDAFCYGLRDQFGVLCDGTVVPCCLDHEGDLALGNLFTQPLEEILSSPRARAIYESFSGRQAREELCRKCGYARRFIR
;
A
#
# COMPACT_ATOMS: atom_id res chain seq x y z
N ALA A 1 0.14 5.89 -22.78
CA ALA A 1 -0.39 7.24 -23.05
C ALA A 1 -1.21 7.77 -21.86
N GLU A 2 -2.22 7.06 -21.40
CA GLU A 2 -3.15 7.48 -20.33
C GLU A 2 -2.45 7.73 -18.99
N PHE A 3 -1.58 6.81 -18.56
CA PHE A 3 -0.82 6.99 -17.32
C PHE A 3 0.00 8.30 -17.30
N ARG A 4 0.63 8.67 -18.44
CA ARG A 4 1.35 9.95 -18.54
C ARG A 4 0.44 11.13 -18.30
N LEU A 5 -0.74 11.15 -18.93
CA LEU A 5 -1.72 12.22 -18.77
C LEU A 5 -2.17 12.37 -17.30
N LEU A 6 -2.47 11.23 -16.64
CA LEU A 6 -2.83 11.24 -15.22
C LEU A 6 -1.67 11.70 -14.34
N ALA A 7 -0.47 11.19 -14.58
CA ALA A 7 0.73 11.55 -13.82
C ALA A 7 1.06 13.04 -13.94
N GLU A 8 0.96 13.63 -15.13
CA GLU A 8 1.16 15.06 -15.35
C GLU A 8 0.16 15.92 -14.55
N LYS A 9 -1.12 15.49 -14.49
CA LYS A 9 -2.14 16.16 -13.67
C LYS A 9 -1.91 16.01 -12.15
N LEU A 10 -1.30 14.90 -11.73
CA LEU A 10 -1.00 14.63 -10.32
C LEU A 10 0.26 15.33 -9.84
N ARG A 11 1.22 15.58 -10.73
CA ARG A 11 2.56 16.09 -10.37
C ARG A 11 2.56 17.39 -9.55
N PRO A 12 1.67 18.37 -9.79
CA PRO A 12 1.60 19.59 -8.96
C PRO A 12 1.19 19.32 -7.51
N ALA A 13 0.40 18.27 -7.27
CA ALA A 13 -0.14 17.96 -5.94
C ALA A 13 0.76 17.04 -5.12
N THR A 14 1.57 16.19 -5.77
CA THR A 14 2.39 15.21 -5.04
C THR A 14 3.69 14.88 -5.77
N ARG A 15 4.69 14.44 -4.99
CA ARG A 15 5.92 13.80 -5.48
C ARG A 15 5.88 12.29 -5.33
N TYR A 16 4.87 11.72 -4.68
CA TYR A 16 4.81 10.31 -4.38
C TYR A 16 3.69 9.64 -5.14
N LEU A 17 4.00 8.52 -5.78
CA LEU A 17 3.04 7.59 -6.34
C LEU A 17 3.12 6.28 -5.58
N TYR A 18 1.95 5.74 -5.23
CA TYR A 18 1.81 4.44 -4.61
C TYR A 18 1.10 3.52 -5.58
N LEU A 19 1.85 2.54 -6.12
CA LEU A 19 1.28 1.54 -7.02
C LEU A 19 0.81 0.34 -6.18
N HIS A 20 -0.45 0.39 -5.79
CA HIS A 20 -1.09 -0.71 -5.06
C HIS A 20 -2.60 -0.66 -5.15
N LEU A 21 -3.35 0.14 -4.69
CA LEU A 21 -4.79 0.25 -4.52
C LEU A 21 -5.51 -1.11 -4.55
N MET A 22 -5.59 -1.78 -5.70
CA MET A 22 -6.11 -3.14 -5.86
C MET A 22 -5.24 -3.93 -6.85
N GLY A 23 -5.19 -5.26 -6.67
CA GLY A 23 -4.44 -6.18 -7.52
C GLY A 23 -2.95 -6.24 -7.18
N GLU A 24 -2.16 -6.75 -8.11
CA GLU A 24 -0.72 -6.93 -8.00
C GLU A 24 -0.01 -6.09 -9.07
N PRO A 25 0.71 -5.01 -8.69
CA PRO A 25 1.35 -4.13 -9.67
C PRO A 25 2.42 -4.83 -10.53
N LEU A 26 3.05 -5.88 -10.03
CA LEU A 26 4.08 -6.60 -10.79
C LEU A 26 3.51 -7.46 -11.92
N LEU A 27 2.18 -7.64 -11.99
CA LEU A 27 1.51 -8.27 -13.13
C LEU A 27 1.33 -7.33 -14.32
N HIS A 28 1.51 -6.01 -14.13
CA HIS A 28 1.26 -5.07 -15.21
C HIS A 28 2.32 -5.21 -16.32
N PRO A 29 1.96 -5.53 -17.56
CA PRO A 29 2.93 -5.83 -18.62
C PRO A 29 3.79 -4.62 -18.98
N GLU A 30 3.27 -3.41 -18.88
CA GLU A 30 3.97 -2.16 -19.18
C GLU A 30 4.59 -1.50 -17.92
N LEU A 31 4.76 -2.24 -16.81
CA LEU A 31 5.34 -1.68 -15.58
C LEU A 31 6.66 -0.94 -15.82
N PRO A 32 7.61 -1.45 -16.65
CA PRO A 32 8.86 -0.73 -16.93
C PRO A 32 8.62 0.65 -17.53
N GLU A 33 7.67 0.77 -18.47
CA GLU A 33 7.30 2.03 -19.12
C GLU A 33 6.63 2.99 -18.14
N LEU A 34 5.72 2.49 -17.27
CA LEU A 34 5.08 3.32 -16.25
C LEU A 34 6.12 3.89 -15.27
N LEU A 35 7.11 3.09 -14.88
CA LEU A 35 8.20 3.53 -14.01
C LEU A 35 9.13 4.54 -14.70
N ALA A 36 9.37 4.39 -15.99
CA ALA A 36 10.14 5.35 -16.78
C ALA A 36 9.42 6.71 -16.83
N ILE A 37 8.12 6.72 -17.14
CA ILE A 37 7.28 7.94 -17.15
C ILE A 37 7.29 8.60 -15.77
N ALA A 38 7.15 7.82 -14.70
CA ALA A 38 7.21 8.35 -13.34
C ALA A 38 8.57 8.99 -13.04
N GLY A 39 9.66 8.41 -13.52
CA GLY A 39 11.02 8.95 -13.40
C GLY A 39 11.21 10.26 -14.15
N GLU A 40 10.77 10.34 -15.41
CA GLU A 40 10.81 11.54 -16.23
C GLU A 40 10.06 12.71 -15.56
N LEU A 41 8.93 12.40 -14.92
CA LEU A 41 8.13 13.37 -14.18
C LEU A 41 8.63 13.61 -12.74
N ASN A 42 9.78 13.05 -12.36
CA ASN A 42 10.39 13.19 -11.04
C ASN A 42 9.49 12.74 -9.87
N PHE A 43 8.74 11.66 -10.06
CA PHE A 43 8.04 10.99 -8.97
C PHE A 43 8.95 10.05 -8.19
N LEU A 44 8.62 9.89 -6.92
CA LEU A 44 9.13 8.84 -6.04
C LEU A 44 8.06 7.77 -5.89
N VAL A 45 8.32 6.60 -6.48
CA VAL A 45 7.36 5.50 -6.55
C VAL A 45 7.54 4.55 -5.36
N ASN A 46 6.45 4.28 -4.66
CA ASN A 46 6.35 3.23 -3.67
C ASN A 46 5.45 2.12 -4.23
N ILE A 47 5.94 0.89 -4.18
CA ILE A 47 5.23 -0.30 -4.70
C ILE A 47 4.86 -1.19 -3.53
N THR A 48 3.63 -1.69 -3.50
CA THR A 48 3.23 -2.77 -2.61
C THR A 48 2.94 -4.00 -3.45
N THR A 49 3.55 -5.12 -3.09
CA THR A 49 3.47 -6.38 -3.83
C THR A 49 3.30 -7.56 -2.89
N ASN A 50 2.67 -8.63 -3.37
CA ASN A 50 2.68 -9.92 -2.70
C ASN A 50 4.04 -10.65 -2.79
N GLY A 51 4.97 -10.16 -3.60
CA GLY A 51 6.33 -10.65 -3.72
C GLY A 51 6.52 -11.89 -4.61
N THR A 52 5.44 -12.50 -5.11
CA THR A 52 5.53 -13.76 -5.89
C THR A 52 6.26 -13.61 -7.22
N LEU A 53 6.23 -12.42 -7.81
CA LEU A 53 6.87 -12.12 -9.10
C LEU A 53 8.25 -11.45 -8.97
N LEU A 54 8.78 -11.30 -7.77
CA LEU A 54 10.12 -10.71 -7.56
C LEU A 54 11.24 -11.44 -8.30
N PRO A 55 11.24 -12.78 -8.43
CA PRO A 55 12.25 -13.47 -9.24
C PRO A 55 12.28 -13.04 -10.71
N GLN A 56 11.13 -12.68 -11.27
CA GLN A 56 10.98 -12.29 -12.68
C GLN A 56 11.13 -10.79 -12.90
N VAL A 57 10.53 -9.97 -12.04
CA VAL A 57 10.37 -8.51 -12.24
C VAL A 57 11.29 -7.69 -11.34
N GLY A 58 11.95 -8.32 -10.37
CA GLY A 58 12.76 -7.62 -9.36
C GLY A 58 13.86 -6.74 -9.97
N GLU A 59 14.53 -7.19 -11.04
CA GLU A 59 15.57 -6.39 -11.72
C GLU A 59 15.01 -5.08 -12.28
N THR A 60 13.82 -5.11 -12.86
CA THR A 60 13.12 -3.92 -13.34
C THR A 60 12.94 -2.89 -12.22
N LEU A 61 12.53 -3.36 -11.04
CA LEU A 61 12.35 -2.48 -9.88
C LEU A 61 13.68 -1.89 -9.39
N LEU A 62 14.73 -2.71 -9.38
CA LEU A 62 16.06 -2.27 -8.94
C LEU A 62 16.67 -1.25 -9.89
N ALA A 63 16.49 -1.44 -11.20
CA ALA A 63 17.00 -0.57 -12.24
C ALA A 63 16.24 0.76 -12.38
N ALA A 64 14.95 0.81 -11.99
CA ALA A 64 14.12 2.00 -12.17
C ALA A 64 14.48 3.12 -11.15
N PRO A 65 14.99 4.29 -11.58
CA PRO A 65 15.36 5.38 -10.65
C PRO A 65 14.18 5.92 -9.85
N ALA A 66 12.98 5.90 -10.42
CA ALA A 66 11.75 6.36 -9.75
C ALA A 66 11.39 5.52 -8.53
N VAL A 67 11.73 4.23 -8.50
CA VAL A 67 11.38 3.35 -7.38
C VAL A 67 12.17 3.73 -6.15
N ARG A 68 11.46 4.19 -5.13
CA ARG A 68 11.99 4.57 -3.82
C ARG A 68 11.88 3.45 -2.80
N LYS A 69 10.70 2.83 -2.71
CA LYS A 69 10.39 1.79 -1.71
C LYS A 69 9.59 0.66 -2.33
N VAL A 70 9.94 -0.57 -1.97
CA VAL A 70 9.13 -1.77 -2.25
C VAL A 70 8.67 -2.36 -0.93
N SER A 71 7.35 -2.43 -0.73
CA SER A 71 6.73 -3.08 0.42
C SER A 71 6.25 -4.46 0.00
N ILE A 72 6.76 -5.50 0.64
CA ILE A 72 6.43 -6.90 0.34
C ILE A 72 5.52 -7.43 1.42
N SER A 73 4.30 -7.81 1.06
CA SER A 73 3.30 -8.38 1.96
C SER A 73 3.57 -9.86 2.21
N LEU A 74 4.50 -10.17 3.13
CA LEU A 74 4.89 -11.58 3.43
C LEU A 74 3.70 -12.41 3.89
N HIS A 75 2.74 -11.80 4.60
CA HIS A 75 1.51 -12.45 5.05
C HIS A 75 0.62 -12.93 3.90
N SER A 76 0.80 -12.46 2.68
CA SER A 76 0.06 -12.98 1.51
C SER A 76 0.35 -14.45 1.23
N LEU A 77 1.43 -15.00 1.79
CA LEU A 77 1.73 -16.43 1.70
C LEU A 77 0.74 -17.31 2.47
N GLU A 78 -0.04 -16.75 3.39
CA GLU A 78 -1.09 -17.51 4.10
C GLU A 78 -2.09 -18.18 3.16
N ALA A 79 -2.31 -17.57 1.99
CA ALA A 79 -3.19 -18.11 0.96
C ALA A 79 -2.51 -19.14 0.06
N ASN A 80 -1.22 -19.45 0.26
CA ASN A 80 -0.43 -20.30 -0.61
C ASN A 80 0.02 -21.60 0.08
N ASP A 81 0.45 -22.56 -0.73
CA ASP A 81 0.97 -23.84 -0.27
C ASP A 81 2.26 -23.69 0.53
N SER A 82 2.32 -24.26 1.72
CA SER A 82 3.50 -24.27 2.60
C SER A 82 4.77 -24.82 1.94
N ARG A 83 4.63 -25.65 0.89
CA ARG A 83 5.77 -26.20 0.13
C ARG A 83 6.60 -25.17 -0.59
N VAL A 84 6.04 -24.01 -0.90
CA VAL A 84 6.74 -22.90 -1.58
C VAL A 84 7.33 -21.89 -0.60
N PHE A 85 7.10 -22.08 0.69
CA PHE A 85 7.48 -21.13 1.75
C PHE A 85 8.94 -20.69 1.69
N SER A 86 9.87 -21.66 1.74
CA SER A 86 11.31 -21.34 1.80
C SER A 86 11.82 -20.66 0.52
N ALA A 87 11.35 -21.10 -0.64
CA ALA A 87 11.72 -20.50 -1.93
C ALA A 87 11.19 -19.07 -2.06
N TYR A 88 9.93 -18.86 -1.67
CA TYR A 88 9.30 -17.54 -1.68
C TYR A 88 10.02 -16.58 -0.73
N LEU A 89 10.17 -16.96 0.53
CA LEU A 89 10.81 -16.10 1.53
C LEU A 89 12.27 -15.82 1.17
N GLY A 90 13.00 -16.82 0.67
CA GLY A 90 14.35 -16.66 0.13
C GLY A 90 14.43 -15.64 -0.99
N SER A 91 13.45 -15.62 -1.91
CA SER A 91 13.36 -14.65 -2.99
C SER A 91 13.10 -13.23 -2.45
N CYS A 92 12.21 -13.07 -1.48
CA CYS A 92 11.94 -11.79 -0.84
C CYS A 92 13.17 -11.24 -0.09
N ILE A 93 13.87 -12.10 0.65
CA ILE A 93 15.11 -11.75 1.36
C ILE A 93 16.21 -11.34 0.37
N SER A 94 16.41 -12.13 -0.68
CA SER A 94 17.39 -11.84 -1.73
C SER A 94 17.11 -10.48 -2.38
N PHE A 95 15.85 -10.23 -2.73
CA PHE A 95 15.43 -8.93 -3.28
C PHE A 95 15.72 -7.79 -2.29
N ALA A 96 15.38 -7.94 -1.00
CA ALA A 96 15.60 -6.88 0.00
C ALA A 96 17.10 -6.51 0.12
N LYS A 97 18.00 -7.51 0.13
CA LYS A 97 19.44 -7.27 0.15
C LYS A 97 19.95 -6.52 -1.08
N ARG A 98 19.46 -6.90 -2.25
CA ARG A 98 19.81 -6.24 -3.52
C ARG A 98 19.21 -4.84 -3.63
N ALA A 99 17.99 -4.64 -3.13
CA ALA A 99 17.35 -3.34 -3.06
C ALA A 99 18.13 -2.37 -2.18
N ALA A 100 18.61 -2.81 -1.02
CA ALA A 100 19.46 -2.02 -0.15
C ALA A 100 20.77 -1.61 -0.85
N ALA A 101 21.44 -2.55 -1.54
CA ALA A 101 22.63 -2.27 -2.34
C ALA A 101 22.37 -1.27 -3.48
N ALA A 102 21.17 -1.29 -4.08
CA ALA A 102 20.71 -0.34 -5.09
C ALA A 102 20.19 0.98 -4.49
N GLY A 103 20.34 1.22 -3.17
CA GLY A 103 19.92 2.44 -2.50
C GLY A 103 18.41 2.57 -2.28
N LYS A 104 17.64 1.50 -2.45
CA LYS A 104 16.18 1.49 -2.30
C LYS A 104 15.76 1.00 -0.91
N LEU A 105 14.58 1.40 -0.49
CA LEU A 105 13.97 0.95 0.77
C LEU A 105 13.14 -0.32 0.54
N THR A 106 13.20 -1.25 1.47
CA THR A 106 12.30 -2.42 1.50
C THR A 106 11.57 -2.50 2.84
N GLY A 107 10.25 -2.65 2.77
CA GLY A 107 9.41 -2.99 3.91
C GLY A 107 8.92 -4.43 3.78
N LEU A 108 9.32 -5.31 4.68
CA LEU A 108 8.78 -6.66 4.79
C LEU A 108 7.59 -6.60 5.75
N ARG A 109 6.38 -6.90 5.27
CA ARG A 109 5.14 -6.65 6.02
C ARG A 109 4.54 -7.94 6.54
N LEU A 110 4.25 -7.94 7.84
CA LEU A 110 3.41 -8.92 8.53
C LEU A 110 2.18 -8.18 9.09
N TRP A 111 1.23 -7.86 8.20
CA TRP A 111 -0.02 -7.15 8.52
C TRP A 111 -1.15 -8.14 8.79
N ASN A 112 -0.86 -9.11 9.60
CA ASN A 112 -1.72 -10.24 9.96
C ASN A 112 -1.77 -10.46 11.46
N LEU A 113 -1.29 -9.52 12.26
CA LEU A 113 -1.41 -9.60 13.70
C LEU A 113 -2.88 -9.55 14.09
N ASP A 114 -3.21 -10.36 15.07
CA ASP A 114 -4.58 -10.57 15.45
C ASP A 114 -4.88 -10.06 16.85
N GLY A 115 -5.58 -8.95 16.90
CA GLY A 115 -6.23 -8.51 18.13
C GLY A 115 -7.71 -8.91 18.20
N SER A 116 -8.36 -9.26 17.09
CA SER A 116 -9.81 -9.37 17.06
C SER A 116 -10.42 -10.29 15.98
N LEU A 117 -9.64 -10.77 15.01
CA LEU A 117 -10.16 -11.62 13.94
C LEU A 117 -9.74 -13.08 14.13
N PRO A 118 -10.65 -14.06 13.93
CA PRO A 118 -10.32 -15.47 14.07
C PRO A 118 -9.28 -15.91 13.02
N GLY A 119 -8.33 -16.70 13.48
CA GLY A 119 -7.28 -17.28 12.65
C GLY A 119 -5.91 -16.69 12.98
N GLN A 120 -5.19 -17.35 13.87
CA GLN A 120 -3.77 -17.06 14.10
C GLN A 120 -2.99 -17.46 12.85
N ASN A 121 -2.01 -16.62 12.51
CA ASN A 121 -1.07 -16.93 11.46
C ASN A 121 0.12 -17.69 12.03
N ASP A 122 0.05 -19.00 11.98
CA ASP A 122 1.11 -19.89 12.45
C ASP A 122 2.43 -19.76 11.65
N LEU A 123 2.40 -19.06 10.51
CA LEU A 123 3.58 -18.86 9.67
C LEU A 123 4.49 -17.70 10.14
N ASN A 124 4.04 -16.83 11.04
CA ASN A 124 4.87 -15.71 11.49
C ASN A 124 6.15 -16.16 12.22
N ALA A 125 6.06 -17.16 13.10
CA ALA A 125 7.23 -17.62 13.82
C ALA A 125 8.32 -18.18 12.90
N PRO A 126 8.03 -19.10 11.97
CA PRO A 126 9.02 -19.56 10.98
C PRO A 126 9.56 -18.44 10.08
N MET A 127 8.71 -17.46 9.69
CA MET A 127 9.17 -16.30 8.91
C MET A 127 10.20 -15.48 9.70
N LEU A 128 9.92 -15.20 10.98
CA LEU A 128 10.80 -14.42 11.83
C LEU A 128 12.12 -15.13 12.06
N GLU A 129 12.13 -16.46 12.24
CA GLU A 129 13.35 -17.26 12.36
C GLU A 129 14.24 -17.15 11.11
N GLU A 130 13.65 -17.28 9.92
CA GLU A 130 14.38 -17.14 8.67
C GLU A 130 14.89 -15.70 8.47
N LEU A 131 14.09 -14.70 8.83
CA LEU A 131 14.53 -13.31 8.76
C LEU A 131 15.68 -13.02 9.73
N HIS A 132 15.64 -13.54 10.96
CA HIS A 132 16.76 -13.41 11.92
C HIS A 132 18.03 -14.10 11.42
N ARG A 133 17.89 -15.24 10.76
CA ARG A 133 19.03 -15.94 10.15
C ARG A 133 19.62 -15.15 8.98
N ALA A 134 18.77 -14.52 8.18
CA ALA A 134 19.18 -13.77 6.99
C ALA A 134 19.75 -12.37 7.31
N PHE A 135 19.28 -11.75 8.39
CA PHE A 135 19.65 -10.43 8.88
C PHE A 135 20.03 -10.50 10.35
N PRO A 136 21.22 -11.07 10.66
CA PRO A 136 21.67 -11.27 12.05
C PRO A 136 21.97 -9.93 12.73
N GLY A 137 21.89 -9.92 14.07
CA GLY A 137 22.16 -8.76 14.90
C GLY A 137 20.91 -8.20 15.57
N GLU A 138 21.05 -7.01 16.15
CA GLU A 138 19.95 -6.33 16.81
C GLU A 138 19.01 -5.67 15.78
N TRP A 139 17.73 -5.72 16.08
CA TRP A 139 16.69 -5.08 15.30
C TRP A 139 16.12 -3.89 16.09
N PRO A 140 16.70 -2.69 15.97
CA PRO A 140 16.20 -1.53 16.69
C PRO A 140 14.74 -1.22 16.30
N PRO A 141 13.90 -0.88 17.29
CA PRO A 141 12.51 -0.56 17.05
C PRO A 141 12.37 0.74 16.23
N VAL A 142 11.37 0.75 15.37
CA VAL A 142 10.88 1.93 14.65
C VAL A 142 9.35 2.03 14.84
N ARG A 143 8.74 3.11 14.34
CA ARG A 143 7.32 3.40 14.61
C ARG A 143 6.35 2.22 14.40
N GLU A 144 6.55 1.40 13.36
CA GLU A 144 5.63 0.32 12.98
C GLU A 144 6.31 -1.05 12.92
N GLY A 145 7.42 -1.23 13.63
CA GLY A 145 8.17 -2.49 13.59
C GLY A 145 9.64 -2.32 13.94
N HIS A 146 10.53 -2.87 13.12
CA HIS A 146 11.96 -2.89 13.37
C HIS A 146 12.78 -2.56 12.11
N LYS A 147 13.89 -1.86 12.27
CA LYS A 147 14.92 -1.80 11.23
C LYS A 147 15.77 -3.07 11.35
N ILE A 148 15.71 -3.94 10.35
CA ILE A 148 16.38 -5.26 10.41
C ILE A 148 17.71 -5.29 9.66
N ALA A 149 17.93 -4.33 8.75
CA ALA A 149 19.20 -4.12 8.06
C ALA A 149 19.24 -2.70 7.46
N GLU A 150 20.34 -2.36 6.79
CA GLU A 150 20.43 -1.13 6.01
C GLU A 150 19.26 -1.06 5.01
N ARG A 151 18.50 0.03 5.03
CA ARG A 151 17.33 0.27 4.16
C ARG A 151 16.25 -0.81 4.17
N THR A 152 16.28 -1.74 5.14
CA THR A 152 15.34 -2.86 5.23
C THR A 152 14.62 -2.84 6.57
N TYR A 153 13.30 -2.90 6.52
CA TYR A 153 12.40 -2.78 7.66
C TYR A 153 11.46 -3.97 7.72
N LEU A 154 11.19 -4.48 8.90
CA LEU A 154 10.10 -5.39 9.19
C LEU A 154 8.95 -4.57 9.79
N GLU A 155 7.82 -4.55 9.10
CA GLU A 155 6.65 -3.74 9.48
C GLU A 155 5.53 -4.66 9.96
N PHE A 156 4.97 -4.36 11.13
CA PHE A 156 3.84 -5.08 11.71
C PHE A 156 2.55 -4.28 11.58
N GLY A 157 1.45 -4.98 11.40
CA GLY A 157 0.14 -4.37 11.40
C GLY A 157 -0.95 -5.38 11.76
N GLU A 158 -2.01 -4.89 12.39
CA GLU A 158 -3.17 -5.71 12.68
C GLU A 158 -3.98 -5.95 11.42
N ARG A 159 -4.66 -7.08 11.35
CA ARG A 159 -5.69 -7.31 10.34
C ARG A 159 -6.79 -6.28 10.50
N PHE A 160 -7.44 -5.98 9.40
CA PHE A 160 -8.65 -5.17 9.38
C PHE A 160 -9.61 -5.73 8.34
N GLU A 161 -10.88 -5.49 8.56
CA GLU A 161 -11.88 -5.82 7.56
C GLU A 161 -11.95 -4.70 6.53
N TRP A 162 -11.87 -5.09 5.26
CA TRP A 162 -12.05 -4.17 4.14
C TRP A 162 -13.44 -3.55 4.20
N PRO A 163 -13.59 -2.29 3.77
CA PRO A 163 -14.90 -1.69 3.66
C PRO A 163 -15.73 -2.44 2.63
N ASP A 164 -16.98 -2.73 2.99
CA ASP A 164 -17.94 -3.45 2.16
C ASP A 164 -19.34 -2.90 2.45
N LEU A 165 -20.06 -2.48 1.40
CA LEU A 165 -21.41 -1.95 1.54
C LEU A 165 -22.42 -2.98 2.05
N SER A 166 -22.13 -4.28 1.93
CA SER A 166 -22.95 -5.36 2.50
C SER A 166 -22.69 -5.60 3.99
N ALA A 167 -21.56 -5.09 4.55
CA ALA A 167 -21.23 -5.25 5.95
C ALA A 167 -22.09 -4.36 6.85
N GLY A 168 -22.13 -4.71 8.14
CA GLY A 168 -22.79 -3.87 9.15
C GLY A 168 -22.03 -2.58 9.45
N GLU A 169 -22.76 -1.54 9.84
CA GLU A 169 -22.14 -0.31 10.31
C GLU A 169 -21.37 -0.54 11.62
N ARG A 170 -20.29 0.21 11.80
CA ARG A 170 -19.46 0.16 13.01
C ARG A 170 -19.76 1.39 13.86
N GLU A 171 -20.10 1.15 15.11
CA GLU A 171 -20.37 2.22 16.08
C GLU A 171 -19.08 2.92 16.57
N GLY A 172 -19.24 4.11 17.14
CA GLY A 172 -18.20 4.90 17.76
C GLY A 172 -17.43 5.81 16.80
N ASP A 173 -16.41 6.45 17.34
CA ASP A 173 -15.56 7.40 16.64
C ASP A 173 -14.87 6.77 15.42
N ALA A 174 -14.60 7.58 14.42
CA ALA A 174 -13.85 7.18 13.23
C ALA A 174 -12.83 8.28 12.86
N PHE A 175 -11.62 7.88 12.48
CA PHE A 175 -10.65 8.79 11.89
C PHE A 175 -9.97 8.12 10.69
N CYS A 176 -9.68 8.91 9.65
CA CYS A 176 -9.00 8.41 8.46
C CYS A 176 -8.11 9.49 7.85
N TYR A 177 -7.04 9.06 7.21
CA TYR A 177 -6.15 9.93 6.43
C TYR A 177 -6.62 10.11 4.97
N GLY A 178 -7.72 9.49 4.56
CA GLY A 178 -8.32 9.71 3.24
C GLY A 178 -8.62 11.18 2.99
N LEU A 179 -8.27 11.68 1.82
CA LEU A 179 -8.30 13.10 1.41
C LEU A 179 -7.47 14.06 2.28
N ARG A 180 -6.84 13.58 3.35
CA ARG A 180 -5.94 14.37 4.20
C ARG A 180 -4.50 14.21 3.75
N ASP A 181 -4.03 12.99 3.66
CA ASP A 181 -2.65 12.66 3.31
C ASP A 181 -2.55 11.84 2.02
N GLN A 182 -3.68 11.32 1.55
CA GLN A 182 -3.76 10.48 0.36
C GLN A 182 -5.15 10.50 -0.27
N PHE A 183 -5.19 10.18 -1.55
CA PHE A 183 -6.39 9.81 -2.30
C PHE A 183 -6.00 8.70 -3.31
N GLY A 184 -6.97 8.04 -3.91
CA GLY A 184 -6.75 7.03 -4.93
C GLY A 184 -7.19 7.51 -6.31
N VAL A 185 -6.59 6.91 -7.34
CA VAL A 185 -7.03 7.06 -8.74
C VAL A 185 -7.14 5.66 -9.33
N LEU A 186 -8.32 5.29 -9.76
CA LEU A 186 -8.58 4.02 -10.42
C LEU A 186 -8.07 4.03 -11.87
N CYS A 187 -8.01 2.86 -12.49
CA CYS A 187 -7.47 2.71 -13.86
C CYS A 187 -8.26 3.48 -14.92
N ASP A 188 -9.54 3.74 -14.69
CA ASP A 188 -10.43 4.54 -15.55
C ASP A 188 -10.36 6.05 -15.25
N GLY A 189 -9.44 6.49 -14.39
CA GLY A 189 -9.26 7.89 -13.99
C GLY A 189 -10.17 8.36 -12.86
N THR A 190 -11.04 7.50 -12.33
CA THR A 190 -11.92 7.85 -11.21
C THR A 190 -11.09 8.15 -9.95
N VAL A 191 -11.35 9.30 -9.33
CA VAL A 191 -10.72 9.70 -8.07
C VAL A 191 -11.57 9.24 -6.90
N VAL A 192 -10.93 8.56 -5.95
CA VAL A 192 -11.53 8.01 -4.73
C VAL A 192 -10.83 8.55 -3.48
N PRO A 193 -11.50 8.62 -2.32
CA PRO A 193 -10.92 9.23 -1.12
C PRO A 193 -9.74 8.48 -0.52
N CYS A 194 -9.63 7.17 -0.75
CA CYS A 194 -8.54 6.36 -0.20
C CYS A 194 -8.31 5.08 -1.01
N CYS A 195 -7.23 4.37 -0.69
CA CYS A 195 -6.87 3.12 -1.37
C CYS A 195 -7.75 1.90 -1.01
N LEU A 196 -8.71 2.03 -0.13
CA LEU A 196 -9.63 0.95 0.23
C LEU A 196 -10.96 1.02 -0.54
N ASP A 197 -11.23 2.12 -1.21
CA ASP A 197 -12.38 2.28 -2.09
C ASP A 197 -12.02 1.83 -3.52
N HIS A 198 -11.87 0.54 -3.69
CA HIS A 198 -11.39 -0.05 -4.93
C HIS A 198 -12.48 -0.24 -6.00
N GLU A 199 -13.75 -0.24 -5.60
CA GLU A 199 -14.89 -0.30 -6.51
C GLU A 199 -15.33 1.11 -6.98
N GLY A 200 -14.84 2.18 -6.33
CA GLY A 200 -15.21 3.55 -6.66
C GLY A 200 -16.57 3.96 -6.12
N ASP A 201 -17.04 3.32 -5.04
CA ASP A 201 -18.32 3.65 -4.38
C ASP A 201 -18.39 5.11 -3.92
N LEU A 202 -17.24 5.68 -3.59
CA LEU A 202 -17.09 7.07 -3.18
C LEU A 202 -16.45 7.94 -4.26
N ALA A 203 -16.74 7.68 -5.55
CA ALA A 203 -16.22 8.45 -6.65
C ALA A 203 -16.42 9.97 -6.43
N LEU A 204 -15.33 10.74 -6.55
CA LEU A 204 -15.30 12.20 -6.35
C LEU A 204 -15.32 12.96 -7.67
N GLY A 205 -14.89 12.34 -8.74
CA GLY A 205 -14.77 12.86 -10.08
C GLY A 205 -13.81 12.01 -10.91
N ASN A 206 -13.45 12.47 -12.12
CA ASN A 206 -12.58 11.73 -13.01
C ASN A 206 -11.48 12.63 -13.60
N LEU A 207 -10.23 12.23 -13.45
CA LEU A 207 -9.06 13.00 -13.88
C LEU A 207 -8.92 13.12 -15.40
N PHE A 208 -9.55 12.25 -16.19
CA PHE A 208 -9.53 12.42 -17.64
C PHE A 208 -10.37 13.62 -18.09
N THR A 209 -11.42 13.95 -17.34
CA THR A 209 -12.40 14.96 -17.70
C THR A 209 -12.34 16.24 -16.86
N GLN A 210 -11.73 16.20 -15.66
CA GLN A 210 -11.74 17.30 -14.70
C GLN A 210 -10.32 17.63 -14.20
N PRO A 211 -10.05 18.87 -13.78
CA PRO A 211 -8.85 19.22 -13.00
C PRO A 211 -8.89 18.60 -11.61
N LEU A 212 -7.73 18.18 -11.09
CA LEU A 212 -7.62 17.61 -9.75
C LEU A 212 -8.12 18.55 -8.65
N GLU A 213 -7.80 19.83 -8.75
CA GLU A 213 -8.21 20.85 -7.78
C GLU A 213 -9.75 20.95 -7.67
N GLU A 214 -10.45 20.89 -8.79
CA GLU A 214 -11.93 20.90 -8.83
C GLU A 214 -12.50 19.67 -8.11
N ILE A 215 -11.93 18.48 -8.37
CA ILE A 215 -12.36 17.22 -7.75
C ILE A 215 -12.16 17.28 -6.24
N LEU A 216 -10.95 17.65 -5.77
CA LEU A 216 -10.60 17.68 -4.35
C LEU A 216 -11.31 18.81 -3.59
N SER A 217 -11.73 19.88 -4.27
CA SER A 217 -12.49 20.97 -3.67
C SER A 217 -14.02 20.78 -3.76
N SER A 218 -14.48 19.67 -4.32
CA SER A 218 -15.91 19.38 -4.44
C SER A 218 -16.60 19.33 -3.07
N PRO A 219 -17.92 19.62 -3.01
CA PRO A 219 -18.66 19.55 -1.75
C PRO A 219 -18.58 18.19 -1.06
N ARG A 220 -18.57 17.08 -1.84
CA ARG A 220 -18.45 15.73 -1.31
C ARG A 220 -17.07 15.49 -0.69
N ALA A 221 -15.99 15.85 -1.39
CA ALA A 221 -14.62 15.68 -0.90
C ALA A 221 -14.39 16.46 0.41
N ARG A 222 -14.84 17.73 0.45
CA ARG A 222 -14.77 18.54 1.67
C ARG A 222 -15.55 17.95 2.82
N ALA A 223 -16.77 17.47 2.57
CA ALA A 223 -17.60 16.88 3.61
C ALA A 223 -17.01 15.61 4.20
N ILE A 224 -16.34 14.76 3.39
CA ILE A 224 -15.59 13.58 3.88
C ILE A 224 -14.41 14.03 4.76
N TYR A 225 -13.60 14.97 4.27
CA TYR A 225 -12.45 15.50 5.02
C TYR A 225 -12.85 16.09 6.38
N GLU A 226 -13.89 16.94 6.39
CA GLU A 226 -14.39 17.63 7.58
C GLU A 226 -14.99 16.66 8.59
N SER A 227 -15.73 15.64 8.11
CA SER A 227 -16.35 14.65 8.99
C SER A 227 -15.31 13.88 9.82
N PHE A 228 -14.19 13.50 9.23
CA PHE A 228 -13.11 12.87 9.97
C PHE A 228 -12.36 13.81 10.92
N SER A 229 -12.36 15.12 10.65
CA SER A 229 -11.88 16.11 11.62
C SER A 229 -12.77 16.15 12.87
N GLY A 230 -14.07 15.90 12.71
CA GLY A 230 -15.05 15.72 13.79
C GLY A 230 -15.12 14.29 14.35
N ARG A 231 -14.19 13.42 13.99
CA ARG A 231 -14.16 11.99 14.37
C ARG A 231 -15.39 11.19 13.96
N GLN A 232 -16.00 11.55 12.84
CA GLN A 232 -17.19 10.88 12.32
C GLN A 232 -16.96 10.39 10.90
N ALA A 233 -17.48 9.22 10.56
CA ALA A 233 -17.52 8.70 9.20
C ALA A 233 -18.85 9.12 8.55
N ARG A 234 -18.81 10.01 7.56
CA ARG A 234 -20.01 10.50 6.86
C ARG A 234 -20.54 9.50 5.85
N GLU A 235 -19.67 8.99 4.99
CA GLU A 235 -20.05 8.07 3.91
C GLU A 235 -20.37 6.67 4.44
N GLU A 236 -21.31 5.99 3.81
CA GLU A 236 -21.74 4.66 4.21
C GLU A 236 -20.57 3.66 4.21
N LEU A 237 -19.78 3.63 3.14
CA LEU A 237 -18.60 2.77 3.06
C LEU A 237 -17.60 3.06 4.19
N CYS A 238 -17.41 4.33 4.55
CA CYS A 238 -16.55 4.72 5.66
C CYS A 238 -17.08 4.28 7.02
N ARG A 239 -18.41 4.29 7.22
CA ARG A 239 -19.03 3.76 8.45
C ARG A 239 -18.82 2.25 8.61
N LYS A 240 -18.67 1.52 7.52
CA LYS A 240 -18.44 0.08 7.48
C LYS A 240 -16.96 -0.32 7.44
N CYS A 241 -16.05 0.67 7.36
CA CYS A 241 -14.62 0.46 7.22
C CYS A 241 -13.95 0.09 8.56
N GLY A 242 -13.34 -1.10 8.64
CA GLY A 242 -12.54 -1.53 9.78
C GLY A 242 -11.26 -0.72 9.96
N TYR A 243 -10.66 -0.24 8.88
CA TYR A 243 -9.42 0.52 8.91
C TYR A 243 -9.57 1.88 9.59
N ALA A 244 -10.69 2.57 9.41
CA ALA A 244 -10.94 3.88 10.02
C ALA A 244 -10.97 3.86 11.56
N ARG A 245 -11.15 2.68 12.16
CA ARG A 245 -11.18 2.49 13.62
C ARG A 245 -9.79 2.32 14.24
N ARG A 246 -8.76 2.03 13.45
CA ARG A 246 -7.39 1.79 13.93
C ARG A 246 -6.71 3.05 14.47
N PHE A 247 -7.18 4.23 14.11
CA PHE A 247 -6.59 5.51 14.49
C PHE A 247 -7.24 6.15 15.72
N ILE A 248 -8.21 5.48 16.32
CA ILE A 248 -8.88 5.91 17.54
C ILE A 248 -8.22 5.19 18.71
N ARG A 249 -7.44 5.91 19.48
CA ARG A 249 -6.87 5.48 20.75
C ARG A 249 -7.40 6.38 21.87
#